data_3086be8a54074fbb23ef599f0c86c94f
#
_entry.id   3086be8a54074fbb23ef599f0c86c94f
#
_cell.length_a   1.000
_cell.length_b   1.000
_cell.length_c   1.000
_cell.angle_alpha   90.00
_cell.angle_beta   90.00
_cell.angle_gamma   90.00
#
_symmetry.space_group_name_H-M   'P 1'
#
loop_
_entity.id
_entity.type
_entity.pdbx_description
1 polymer ?
#
loop_
_entity_poly.entity_id
_entity_poly.type
_entity_poly.pdbx_seq_one_letter_code
_entity_poly.pdbx_strand_id
1 'polypeptide(L)'
;MICQGYKATAQVVRLDYYFNREVHTVAGEAKRFHYLWDEKENTGYSIWGDTFKRCGATLDSLPTAPTAGNLKGTSIYIIVDPDTKKESPKPNYITQQDADVIARWVKAGGVLVMLANDSANVELPHFNILANKFGMNFNNDLQNHVIDDSHFEDGAIITTGNPLFKTAQKIFMKDVCSISTTLPAKPALIKNGVTLIAQAKFGKGTVLAIADPWLYNEYTNGRLPAGYENDKAANDISGWLLAQVKQKK
;
A
#
# COMPACT_ATOMS: atom_id res chain seq x y z
N MET A 1 3.33 -44.39 -6.80
CA MET A 1 2.35 -43.34 -7.20
C MET A 1 3.08 -42.03 -7.05
N ILE A 2 3.57 -41.43 -8.16
CA ILE A 2 4.37 -40.19 -8.15
C ILE A 2 3.37 -39.04 -8.11
N CYS A 3 3.27 -38.36 -6.97
CA CYS A 3 2.55 -37.09 -6.91
C CYS A 3 3.26 -36.08 -7.80
N GLN A 4 2.73 -35.80 -8.96
CA GLN A 4 3.10 -34.61 -9.75
C GLN A 4 2.69 -33.39 -8.97
N GLY A 5 3.64 -32.83 -8.22
CA GLY A 5 3.48 -31.52 -7.57
C GLY A 5 3.34 -30.45 -8.64
N TYR A 6 2.14 -29.93 -8.85
CA TYR A 6 1.96 -28.65 -9.53
C TYR A 6 2.73 -27.60 -8.73
N LYS A 7 3.87 -27.12 -9.24
CA LYS A 7 4.52 -25.91 -8.72
C LYS A 7 3.54 -24.77 -8.98
N ALA A 8 2.84 -24.34 -7.94
CA ALA A 8 2.12 -23.08 -8.00
C ALA A 8 3.15 -22.00 -8.42
N THR A 9 2.88 -21.29 -9.50
CA THR A 9 3.74 -20.16 -9.90
C THR A 9 3.73 -19.15 -8.77
N ALA A 10 4.93 -18.71 -8.34
CA ALA A 10 5.08 -17.72 -7.28
C ALA A 10 4.26 -16.47 -7.63
N GLN A 11 3.54 -15.94 -6.63
CA GLN A 11 2.75 -14.72 -6.80
C GLN A 11 3.69 -13.52 -6.93
N VAL A 12 3.49 -12.69 -7.95
CA VAL A 12 4.31 -11.50 -8.21
C VAL A 12 3.70 -10.29 -7.51
N VAL A 13 4.43 -9.69 -6.58
CA VAL A 13 4.10 -8.42 -5.92
C VAL A 13 4.89 -7.33 -6.61
N ARG A 14 4.20 -6.42 -7.28
CA ARG A 14 4.80 -5.31 -8.03
C ARG A 14 4.52 -4.00 -7.34
N LEU A 15 5.59 -3.26 -7.04
CA LEU A 15 5.54 -1.92 -6.46
C LEU A 15 5.63 -0.88 -7.58
N ASP A 16 4.78 0.13 -7.51
CA ASP A 16 4.83 1.25 -8.42
C ASP A 16 6.10 2.09 -8.19
N TYR A 17 6.80 2.39 -9.27
CA TYR A 17 7.95 3.28 -9.31
C TYR A 17 7.74 4.39 -10.37
N TYR A 18 6.50 4.62 -10.76
CA TYR A 18 6.14 5.59 -11.78
C TYR A 18 5.44 6.82 -11.19
N PHE A 19 4.44 6.63 -10.35
CA PHE A 19 3.68 7.72 -9.70
C PHE A 19 4.41 8.26 -8.49
N ASN A 20 5.16 7.44 -7.75
CA ASN A 20 6.16 7.86 -6.79
C ASN A 20 7.54 7.66 -7.40
N ARG A 21 8.29 8.76 -7.60
CA ARG A 21 9.59 8.73 -8.28
C ARG A 21 10.56 9.78 -7.80
N GLU A 22 10.48 10.10 -6.55
CA GLU A 22 11.36 11.08 -5.93
C GLU A 22 12.84 10.75 -6.13
N VAL A 23 13.64 11.79 -6.22
CA VAL A 23 15.09 11.70 -6.33
C VAL A 23 15.76 12.70 -5.40
N HIS A 24 16.85 12.28 -4.79
CA HIS A 24 17.76 13.17 -4.09
C HIS A 24 19.17 13.08 -4.67
N THR A 25 20.01 14.08 -4.40
CA THR A 25 21.41 14.08 -4.88
C THR A 25 22.31 13.50 -3.80
N VAL A 26 23.00 12.40 -4.14
CA VAL A 26 24.01 11.77 -3.28
C VAL A 26 25.35 11.78 -4.03
N ALA A 27 26.36 12.44 -3.46
CA ALA A 27 27.69 12.57 -4.09
C ALA A 27 27.65 13.12 -5.53
N GLY A 28 26.70 14.01 -5.84
CA GLY A 28 26.54 14.60 -7.18
C GLY A 28 25.69 13.78 -8.16
N GLU A 29 25.24 12.60 -7.78
CA GLU A 29 24.39 11.74 -8.59
C GLU A 29 22.94 11.76 -8.11
N ALA A 30 21.98 11.78 -9.04
CA ALA A 30 20.57 11.65 -8.73
C ALA A 30 20.26 10.19 -8.37
N LYS A 31 19.78 9.94 -7.15
CA LYS A 31 19.35 8.63 -6.67
C LYS A 31 17.88 8.68 -6.32
N ARG A 32 17.14 7.63 -6.71
CA ARG A 32 15.79 7.42 -6.26
C ARG A 32 15.75 7.06 -4.79
N PHE A 33 14.71 7.49 -4.10
CA PHE A 33 14.41 7.12 -2.72
C PHE A 33 12.88 7.13 -2.53
N HIS A 34 12.42 6.86 -1.33
CA HIS A 34 11.05 6.59 -0.90
C HIS A 34 10.46 5.32 -1.49
N TYR A 35 10.09 4.43 -0.58
CA TYR A 35 9.31 3.21 -0.80
C TYR A 35 9.93 2.23 -1.82
N LEU A 36 11.26 2.15 -1.93
CA LEU A 36 11.90 1.17 -2.81
C LEU A 36 12.08 -0.18 -2.09
N TRP A 37 11.99 -1.29 -2.85
CA TRP A 37 12.20 -2.64 -2.31
C TRP A 37 13.61 -2.92 -1.81
N ASP A 38 14.60 -2.19 -2.24
CA ASP A 38 16.02 -2.31 -1.87
C ASP A 38 16.51 -1.18 -0.96
N GLU A 39 15.65 -0.22 -0.64
CA GLU A 39 15.96 0.89 0.24
C GLU A 39 15.84 0.45 1.70
N LYS A 40 16.91 0.71 2.47
CA LYS A 40 17.04 0.36 3.90
C LYS A 40 16.99 1.57 4.83
N GLU A 41 16.90 2.76 4.26
CA GLU A 41 16.72 4.01 5.00
C GLU A 41 15.26 4.11 5.50
N ASN A 42 14.99 5.06 6.38
CA ASN A 42 13.67 5.21 7.02
C ASN A 42 12.49 5.26 6.03
N THR A 43 12.74 5.68 4.81
CA THR A 43 11.72 5.81 3.77
C THR A 43 11.53 4.53 2.93
N GLY A 44 12.32 3.47 3.21
CA GLY A 44 12.34 2.25 2.41
C GLY A 44 11.22 1.26 2.69
N TYR A 45 11.13 0.26 1.82
CA TYR A 45 10.20 -0.87 1.91
C TYR A 45 10.92 -2.23 1.87
N SER A 46 12.25 -2.27 2.17
CA SER A 46 13.01 -3.51 2.14
C SER A 46 12.46 -4.55 3.13
N ILE A 47 12.05 -4.10 4.34
CA ILE A 47 11.48 -4.96 5.37
C ILE A 47 10.14 -5.55 4.94
N TRP A 48 9.26 -4.73 4.34
CA TRP A 48 8.00 -5.23 3.83
C TRP A 48 8.18 -6.16 2.64
N GLY A 49 9.14 -5.85 1.76
CA GLY A 49 9.53 -6.72 0.66
C GLY A 49 10.00 -8.09 1.14
N ASP A 50 10.86 -8.13 2.16
CA ASP A 50 11.33 -9.38 2.77
C ASP A 50 10.19 -10.16 3.43
N THR A 51 9.17 -9.47 3.96
CA THR A 51 7.96 -10.12 4.47
C THR A 51 7.19 -10.83 3.36
N PHE A 52 6.99 -10.22 2.20
CA PHE A 52 6.38 -10.87 1.04
C PHE A 52 7.20 -12.08 0.55
N LYS A 53 8.54 -11.96 0.50
CA LYS A 53 9.41 -13.09 0.12
C LYS A 53 9.29 -14.26 1.11
N ARG A 54 9.25 -14.00 2.42
CA ARG A 54 9.01 -15.05 3.44
C ARG A 54 7.67 -15.74 3.27
N CYS A 55 6.66 -15.03 2.77
CA CYS A 55 5.35 -15.59 2.40
C CYS A 55 5.35 -16.31 1.04
N GLY A 56 6.49 -16.46 0.36
CA GLY A 56 6.64 -17.19 -0.90
C GLY A 56 6.36 -16.38 -2.17
N ALA A 57 6.22 -15.05 -2.07
CA ALA A 57 6.06 -14.18 -3.22
C ALA A 57 7.41 -13.79 -3.86
N THR A 58 7.35 -13.36 -5.11
CA THR A 58 8.46 -12.67 -5.80
C THR A 58 8.16 -11.19 -5.89
N LEU A 59 9.20 -10.35 -5.75
CA LEU A 59 9.08 -8.90 -5.85
C LEU A 59 9.46 -8.43 -7.26
N ASP A 60 8.79 -7.38 -7.70
CA ASP A 60 9.08 -6.67 -8.94
C ASP A 60 8.73 -5.19 -8.77
N SER A 61 9.13 -4.33 -9.70
CA SER A 61 8.79 -2.91 -9.70
C SER A 61 8.30 -2.47 -11.08
N LEU A 62 7.48 -1.42 -11.14
CA LEU A 62 6.93 -0.85 -12.36
C LEU A 62 7.36 0.62 -12.52
N PRO A 63 8.44 0.90 -13.28
CA PRO A 63 8.95 2.26 -13.46
C PRO A 63 8.28 3.04 -14.60
N THR A 64 7.24 2.47 -15.22
CA THR A 64 6.51 3.06 -16.36
C THR A 64 5.03 3.10 -16.09
N ALA A 65 4.28 3.95 -16.80
CA ALA A 65 2.82 4.01 -16.70
C ALA A 65 2.20 2.61 -16.86
N PRO A 66 1.16 2.28 -16.06
CA PRO A 66 0.51 0.98 -16.11
C PRO A 66 -0.17 0.74 -17.44
N THR A 67 0.05 -0.43 -18.02
CA THR A 67 -0.60 -0.89 -19.25
C THR A 67 -1.11 -2.32 -19.07
N ALA A 68 -2.01 -2.76 -19.93
CA ALA A 68 -2.45 -4.15 -19.92
C ALA A 68 -1.28 -5.14 -20.13
N GLY A 69 -0.26 -4.72 -20.89
CA GLY A 69 0.93 -5.52 -21.17
C GLY A 69 1.83 -5.67 -19.95
N ASN A 70 2.19 -4.54 -19.30
CA ASN A 70 3.14 -4.58 -18.18
C ASN A 70 2.50 -5.02 -16.85
N LEU A 71 1.18 -4.97 -16.70
CA LEU A 71 0.46 -5.59 -15.57
C LEU A 71 0.21 -7.10 -15.78
N LYS A 72 0.51 -7.65 -16.96
CA LYS A 72 0.39 -9.09 -17.19
C LYS A 72 1.35 -9.87 -16.29
N GLY A 73 0.84 -10.88 -15.61
CA GLY A 73 1.63 -11.68 -14.66
C GLY A 73 1.74 -11.09 -13.25
N THR A 74 1.37 -9.83 -13.04
CA THR A 74 1.28 -9.23 -11.71
C THR A 74 0.12 -9.85 -10.94
N SER A 75 0.38 -10.24 -9.69
CA SER A 75 -0.64 -10.77 -8.77
C SER A 75 -1.17 -9.65 -7.86
N ILE A 76 -0.25 -8.87 -7.30
CA ILE A 76 -0.53 -7.71 -6.43
C ILE A 76 0.21 -6.51 -7.01
N TYR A 77 -0.49 -5.39 -7.20
CA TYR A 77 0.09 -4.11 -7.59
C TYR A 77 -0.10 -3.10 -6.47
N ILE A 78 0.99 -2.50 -6.03
CA ILE A 78 1.01 -1.55 -4.91
C ILE A 78 1.36 -0.17 -5.48
N ILE A 79 0.49 0.80 -5.26
CA ILE A 79 0.74 2.22 -5.53
C ILE A 79 0.81 2.90 -4.17
N VAL A 80 1.90 3.61 -3.93
CA VAL A 80 2.17 4.28 -2.67
C VAL A 80 2.48 5.74 -2.93
N ASP A 81 1.83 6.61 -2.18
CA ASP A 81 2.18 8.02 -1.97
C ASP A 81 2.57 8.73 -3.28
N PRO A 82 1.65 8.87 -4.27
CA PRO A 82 1.97 9.55 -5.52
C PRO A 82 2.49 10.97 -5.29
N ASP A 83 3.58 11.32 -5.99
CA ASP A 83 4.34 12.56 -5.79
C ASP A 83 3.51 13.81 -5.99
N THR A 84 3.68 14.77 -5.09
CA THR A 84 3.27 16.17 -5.29
C THR A 84 4.35 16.95 -6.07
N LYS A 85 4.02 18.19 -6.48
CA LYS A 85 5.02 19.10 -7.09
C LYS A 85 6.13 19.52 -6.14
N LYS A 86 5.96 19.34 -4.83
CA LYS A 86 7.00 19.64 -3.83
C LYS A 86 8.10 18.59 -3.85
N GLU A 87 7.72 17.33 -4.08
CA GLU A 87 8.60 16.17 -4.06
C GLU A 87 9.25 15.92 -5.42
N SER A 88 8.47 16.06 -6.47
CA SER A 88 8.92 15.90 -7.85
C SER A 88 8.55 17.12 -8.68
N PRO A 89 9.51 17.83 -9.31
CA PRO A 89 9.20 19.02 -10.12
C PRO A 89 8.25 18.72 -11.30
N LYS A 90 8.23 17.48 -11.77
CA LYS A 90 7.37 16.98 -12.85
C LYS A 90 6.80 15.62 -12.45
N PRO A 91 5.81 15.57 -11.52
CA PRO A 91 5.24 14.32 -11.10
C PRO A 91 4.44 13.67 -12.23
N ASN A 92 4.36 12.36 -12.19
CA ASN A 92 3.49 11.59 -13.07
C ASN A 92 2.13 11.45 -12.37
N TYR A 93 1.16 12.22 -12.79
CA TYR A 93 -0.19 12.13 -12.24
C TYR A 93 -0.96 10.94 -12.80
N ILE A 94 -1.76 10.30 -11.97
CA ILE A 94 -2.67 9.23 -12.39
C ILE A 94 -3.73 9.83 -13.31
N THR A 95 -3.75 9.39 -14.57
CA THR A 95 -4.74 9.81 -15.56
C THR A 95 -5.98 8.90 -15.50
N GLN A 96 -7.07 9.35 -16.15
CA GLN A 96 -8.26 8.52 -16.34
C GLN A 96 -7.93 7.23 -17.09
N GLN A 97 -7.00 7.28 -18.06
CA GLN A 97 -6.55 6.11 -18.82
C GLN A 97 -5.82 5.11 -17.91
N ASP A 98 -4.94 5.57 -17.02
CA ASP A 98 -4.24 4.70 -16.06
C ASP A 98 -5.24 4.02 -15.13
N ALA A 99 -6.18 4.80 -14.59
CA ALA A 99 -7.24 4.29 -13.72
C ALA A 99 -8.11 3.25 -14.42
N ASP A 100 -8.45 3.44 -15.69
CA ASP A 100 -9.22 2.49 -16.47
C ASP A 100 -8.45 1.19 -16.77
N VAL A 101 -7.14 1.28 -17.02
CA VAL A 101 -6.26 0.11 -17.21
C VAL A 101 -6.20 -0.70 -15.92
N ILE A 102 -5.91 -0.03 -14.80
CA ILE A 102 -5.80 -0.68 -13.49
C ILE A 102 -7.15 -1.30 -13.09
N ALA A 103 -8.26 -0.59 -13.27
CA ALA A 103 -9.59 -1.09 -12.94
C ALA A 103 -9.95 -2.36 -13.76
N ARG A 104 -9.63 -2.39 -15.04
CA ARG A 104 -9.82 -3.60 -15.87
C ARG A 104 -8.95 -4.77 -15.36
N TRP A 105 -7.71 -4.51 -15.00
CA TRP A 105 -6.82 -5.52 -14.45
C TRP A 105 -7.33 -6.07 -13.11
N VAL A 106 -7.80 -5.20 -12.20
CA VAL A 106 -8.44 -5.62 -10.94
C VAL A 106 -9.68 -6.44 -11.24
N LYS A 107 -10.57 -5.96 -12.14
CA LYS A 107 -11.80 -6.68 -12.52
C LYS A 107 -11.51 -8.10 -13.04
N ALA A 108 -10.38 -8.30 -13.69
CA ALA A 108 -9.92 -9.61 -14.19
C ALA A 108 -9.35 -10.52 -13.08
N GLY A 109 -9.08 -10.01 -11.87
CA GLY A 109 -8.62 -10.80 -10.72
C GLY A 109 -7.35 -10.30 -10.05
N GLY A 110 -6.83 -9.14 -10.46
CA GLY A 110 -5.70 -8.49 -9.79
C GLY A 110 -6.03 -8.00 -8.38
N VAL A 111 -5.03 -7.90 -7.52
CA VAL A 111 -5.14 -7.31 -6.19
C VAL A 111 -4.42 -5.97 -6.18
N LEU A 112 -5.17 -4.88 -5.99
CA LEU A 112 -4.63 -3.53 -5.92
C LEU A 112 -4.48 -3.10 -4.46
N VAL A 113 -3.34 -2.50 -4.13
CA VAL A 113 -3.11 -1.81 -2.87
C VAL A 113 -2.82 -0.35 -3.17
N MET A 114 -3.54 0.54 -2.51
CA MET A 114 -3.36 1.99 -2.58
C MET A 114 -2.98 2.49 -1.18
N LEU A 115 -1.78 3.05 -1.03
CA LEU A 115 -1.28 3.63 0.20
C LEU A 115 -1.23 5.14 0.01
N ALA A 116 -1.99 5.88 0.79
CA ALA A 116 -1.96 7.35 0.79
C ALA A 116 -1.14 7.85 1.99
N ASN A 117 -1.18 9.14 2.20
CA ASN A 117 -0.57 9.87 3.29
C ASN A 117 -1.52 11.01 3.70
N ASP A 118 -1.11 11.90 4.61
CA ASP A 118 -1.83 13.15 4.81
C ASP A 118 -1.79 14.03 3.55
N SER A 119 -2.72 14.95 3.45
CA SER A 119 -2.91 15.78 2.25
C SER A 119 -1.75 16.74 1.92
N ALA A 120 -0.80 16.93 2.84
CA ALA A 120 0.38 17.77 2.60
C ALA A 120 1.49 17.02 1.85
N ASN A 121 1.46 15.68 1.90
CA ASN A 121 2.52 14.80 1.45
C ASN A 121 2.13 13.83 0.31
N VAL A 122 0.87 13.83 -0.14
CA VAL A 122 0.41 12.96 -1.22
C VAL A 122 -0.44 13.72 -2.24
N GLU A 123 -0.34 13.35 -3.50
CA GLU A 123 -1.15 13.92 -4.58
C GLU A 123 -2.54 13.27 -4.63
N LEU A 124 -3.47 13.73 -3.79
CA LEU A 124 -4.81 13.16 -3.65
C LEU A 124 -5.73 13.38 -4.86
N PRO A 125 -5.76 14.56 -5.53
CA PRO A 125 -6.71 14.80 -6.62
C PRO A 125 -6.67 13.76 -7.72
N HIS A 126 -5.49 13.40 -8.22
CA HIS A 126 -5.34 12.41 -9.27
C HIS A 126 -5.34 10.98 -8.72
N PHE A 127 -4.85 10.77 -7.49
CA PHE A 127 -4.98 9.46 -6.84
C PHE A 127 -6.45 9.05 -6.67
N ASN A 128 -7.31 10.01 -6.37
CA ASN A 128 -8.75 9.80 -6.26
C ASN A 128 -9.44 9.48 -7.60
N ILE A 129 -8.86 9.81 -8.77
CA ILE A 129 -9.36 9.32 -10.06
C ILE A 129 -9.37 7.79 -10.08
N LEU A 130 -8.33 7.15 -9.51
CA LEU A 130 -8.23 5.70 -9.38
C LEU A 130 -9.10 5.18 -8.24
N ALA A 131 -9.01 5.77 -7.05
CA ALA A 131 -9.72 5.29 -5.85
C ALA A 131 -11.24 5.29 -6.06
N ASN A 132 -11.78 6.32 -6.72
CA ASN A 132 -13.21 6.45 -7.03
C ASN A 132 -13.75 5.33 -7.93
N LYS A 133 -12.90 4.67 -8.76
CA LYS A 133 -13.32 3.49 -9.54
C LYS A 133 -13.82 2.35 -8.66
N PHE A 134 -13.40 2.33 -7.42
CA PHE A 134 -13.68 1.27 -6.46
C PHE A 134 -14.59 1.71 -5.31
N GLY A 135 -15.14 2.92 -5.39
CA GLY A 135 -16.01 3.50 -4.35
C GLY A 135 -15.24 4.01 -3.13
N MET A 136 -13.98 4.39 -3.29
CA MET A 136 -13.12 4.95 -2.25
C MET A 136 -12.71 6.37 -2.61
N ASN A 137 -12.55 7.23 -1.60
CA ASN A 137 -11.99 8.57 -1.76
C ASN A 137 -11.10 8.89 -0.56
N PHE A 138 -9.85 9.22 -0.80
CA PHE A 138 -8.94 9.76 0.21
C PHE A 138 -9.29 11.23 0.43
N ASN A 139 -9.60 11.60 1.65
CA ASN A 139 -10.04 12.94 1.99
C ASN A 139 -8.85 13.88 2.21
N ASN A 140 -9.05 15.15 1.92
CA ASN A 140 -8.04 16.18 2.17
C ASN A 140 -8.11 16.63 3.63
N ASP A 141 -7.67 15.78 4.55
CA ASP A 141 -7.68 16.02 5.98
C ASP A 141 -6.44 15.43 6.66
N LEU A 142 -6.29 15.68 7.95
CA LEU A 142 -5.24 15.12 8.80
C LEU A 142 -5.88 14.42 9.99
N GLN A 143 -5.61 13.14 10.12
CA GLN A 143 -6.06 12.28 11.21
C GLN A 143 -4.86 11.70 11.96
N ASN A 144 -5.06 11.25 13.20
CA ASN A 144 -4.01 10.64 14.01
C ASN A 144 -2.72 11.48 14.07
N HIS A 145 -2.86 12.80 14.23
CA HIS A 145 -1.69 13.68 14.29
C HIS A 145 -0.84 13.35 15.52
N VAL A 146 0.46 13.13 15.30
CA VAL A 146 1.44 12.80 16.35
C VAL A 146 2.53 13.87 16.33
N ILE A 147 2.56 14.69 17.37
CA ILE A 147 3.45 15.85 17.43
C ILE A 147 4.92 15.42 17.46
N ASP A 148 5.26 14.39 18.24
CA ASP A 148 6.62 13.88 18.40
C ASP A 148 6.63 12.46 19.00
N ASP A 149 7.82 11.90 19.19
CA ASP A 149 8.03 10.54 19.70
C ASP A 149 7.68 10.35 21.19
N SER A 150 7.27 11.39 21.92
CA SER A 150 6.69 11.25 23.26
C SER A 150 5.17 11.02 23.22
N HIS A 151 4.54 11.17 22.05
CA HIS A 151 3.09 11.10 21.84
C HIS A 151 2.64 9.93 20.96
N PHE A 152 3.36 8.79 20.98
CA PHE A 152 3.00 7.61 20.19
C PHE A 152 1.55 7.14 20.37
N GLU A 153 0.97 7.36 21.55
CA GLU A 153 -0.42 6.93 21.83
C GLU A 153 -1.45 7.66 20.95
N ASP A 154 -1.16 8.84 20.45
CA ASP A 154 -2.06 9.57 19.54
C ASP A 154 -2.21 8.83 18.18
N GLY A 155 -1.14 8.16 17.76
CA GLY A 155 -1.13 7.29 16.57
C GLY A 155 -1.53 5.82 16.84
N ALA A 156 -1.81 5.44 18.09
CA ALA A 156 -2.11 4.06 18.43
C ALA A 156 -3.50 3.61 17.93
N ILE A 157 -3.57 2.40 17.42
CA ILE A 157 -4.80 1.76 16.97
C ILE A 157 -4.85 0.34 17.51
N ILE A 158 -5.94 -0.01 18.19
CA ILE A 158 -6.19 -1.38 18.63
C ILE A 158 -6.78 -2.17 17.47
N THR A 159 -6.15 -3.27 17.13
CA THR A 159 -6.51 -4.13 16.01
C THR A 159 -7.07 -5.49 16.44
N THR A 160 -7.15 -5.75 17.74
CA THR A 160 -7.71 -6.98 18.29
C THR A 160 -9.10 -7.27 17.73
N GLY A 161 -9.28 -8.45 17.13
CA GLY A 161 -10.56 -8.87 16.52
C GLY A 161 -10.80 -8.33 15.11
N ASN A 162 -9.90 -7.51 14.57
CA ASN A 162 -10.01 -7.06 13.17
C ASN A 162 -9.57 -8.16 12.20
N PRO A 163 -10.38 -8.51 11.17
CA PRO A 163 -10.06 -9.62 10.26
C PRO A 163 -8.83 -9.44 9.38
N LEU A 164 -8.33 -8.21 9.22
CA LEU A 164 -7.06 -7.94 8.51
C LEU A 164 -5.83 -8.26 9.37
N PHE A 165 -5.96 -8.10 10.70
CA PHE A 165 -4.88 -8.26 11.67
C PHE A 165 -5.13 -9.48 12.54
N LYS A 166 -4.51 -10.60 12.20
CA LYS A 166 -4.70 -11.86 12.93
C LYS A 166 -3.81 -11.97 14.17
N THR A 167 -2.62 -11.38 14.09
CA THR A 167 -1.60 -11.48 15.13
C THR A 167 -1.24 -10.14 15.76
N ALA A 168 -1.33 -9.03 15.03
CA ALA A 168 -1.11 -7.69 15.54
C ALA A 168 -2.31 -7.23 16.37
N GLN A 169 -2.08 -6.80 17.61
CA GLN A 169 -3.13 -6.32 18.53
C GLN A 169 -3.14 -4.79 18.69
N LYS A 170 -1.98 -4.15 18.53
CA LYS A 170 -1.82 -2.69 18.59
C LYS A 170 -0.82 -2.26 17.54
N ILE A 171 -1.21 -1.32 16.69
CA ILE A 171 -0.37 -0.77 15.62
C ILE A 171 -0.26 0.74 15.74
N PHE A 172 0.72 1.30 15.06
CA PHE A 172 0.95 2.73 14.95
C PHE A 172 0.67 3.19 13.53
N MET A 173 -0.20 4.18 13.38
CA MET A 173 -0.44 4.94 12.15
C MET A 173 -0.54 6.41 12.52
N LYS A 174 0.26 7.28 11.88
CA LYS A 174 0.29 8.70 12.21
C LYS A 174 0.17 9.57 10.97
N ASP A 175 -0.34 10.78 11.17
CA ASP A 175 -0.39 11.82 10.15
C ASP A 175 -1.01 11.30 8.84
N VAL A 176 -2.24 10.80 8.92
CA VAL A 176 -2.92 10.10 7.83
C VAL A 176 -4.14 10.87 7.34
N CYS A 177 -4.54 10.68 6.11
CA CYS A 177 -5.86 11.12 5.64
C CYS A 177 -6.96 10.15 6.09
N SER A 178 -8.24 10.58 6.04
CA SER A 178 -9.36 9.67 6.16
C SER A 178 -9.80 9.12 4.80
N ILE A 179 -10.58 8.03 4.80
CA ILE A 179 -11.13 7.42 3.59
C ILE A 179 -12.66 7.45 3.65
N SER A 180 -13.30 8.11 2.69
CA SER A 180 -14.72 7.98 2.46
C SER A 180 -15.03 6.76 1.59
N THR A 181 -16.12 6.03 1.91
CA THR A 181 -16.49 4.83 1.16
C THR A 181 -17.93 4.87 0.67
N THR A 182 -18.14 4.39 -0.55
CA THR A 182 -19.43 4.06 -1.14
C THR A 182 -19.35 2.66 -1.74
N LEU A 183 -20.46 1.97 -1.94
CA LEU A 183 -20.44 0.64 -2.56
C LEU A 183 -19.68 0.65 -3.90
N PRO A 184 -18.81 -0.35 -4.19
CA PRO A 184 -18.63 -1.61 -3.47
C PRO A 184 -17.61 -1.58 -2.32
N ALA A 185 -17.02 -0.41 -2.01
CA ALA A 185 -16.10 -0.28 -0.90
C ALA A 185 -16.82 -0.31 0.46
N LYS A 186 -16.08 -0.77 1.46
CA LYS A 186 -16.50 -0.75 2.86
C LYS A 186 -15.29 -0.48 3.75
N PRO A 187 -15.49 0.14 4.92
CA PRO A 187 -14.46 0.27 5.94
C PRO A 187 -13.89 -1.10 6.34
N ALA A 188 -12.61 -1.15 6.57
CA ALA A 188 -11.89 -2.33 7.06
C ALA A 188 -11.16 -2.09 8.38
N LEU A 189 -10.76 -0.84 8.65
CA LEU A 189 -10.27 -0.38 9.95
C LEU A 189 -10.83 1.01 10.22
N ILE A 190 -11.41 1.19 11.40
CA ILE A 190 -11.99 2.46 11.86
C ILE A 190 -11.38 2.82 13.21
N LYS A 191 -10.98 4.09 13.38
CA LYS A 191 -10.61 4.68 14.67
C LYS A 191 -11.50 5.90 14.92
N ASN A 192 -12.17 5.96 16.05
CA ASN A 192 -13.02 7.10 16.45
C ASN A 192 -14.05 7.54 15.37
N GLY A 193 -14.64 6.57 14.66
CA GLY A 193 -15.58 6.85 13.57
C GLY A 193 -14.95 7.20 12.22
N VAL A 194 -13.62 7.29 12.15
CA VAL A 194 -12.86 7.62 10.93
C VAL A 194 -12.35 6.34 10.29
N THR A 195 -12.61 6.17 9.00
CA THR A 195 -12.07 5.03 8.23
C THR A 195 -10.63 5.31 7.83
N LEU A 196 -9.71 4.46 8.25
CA LEU A 196 -8.27 4.52 7.95
C LEU A 196 -7.82 3.43 6.97
N ILE A 197 -8.56 2.32 6.90
CA ILE A 197 -8.38 1.28 5.89
C ILE A 197 -9.73 0.92 5.30
N ALA A 198 -9.81 0.84 3.98
CA ALA A 198 -11.00 0.43 3.25
C ALA A 198 -10.68 -0.72 2.29
N GLN A 199 -11.69 -1.56 2.00
CA GLN A 199 -11.54 -2.65 1.04
C GLN A 199 -12.74 -2.74 0.10
N ALA A 200 -12.50 -3.24 -1.12
CA ALA A 200 -13.56 -3.52 -2.08
C ALA A 200 -13.31 -4.84 -2.83
N LYS A 201 -14.39 -5.53 -3.17
CA LYS A 201 -14.38 -6.56 -4.22
C LYS A 201 -14.81 -5.89 -5.52
N PHE A 202 -14.02 -6.06 -6.57
CA PHE A 202 -14.30 -5.47 -7.87
C PHE A 202 -14.12 -6.53 -8.98
N GLY A 203 -15.22 -7.02 -9.49
CA GLY A 203 -15.21 -8.18 -10.39
C GLY A 203 -14.61 -9.41 -9.71
N LYS A 204 -13.52 -9.94 -10.27
CA LYS A 204 -12.79 -11.08 -9.69
C LYS A 204 -11.68 -10.66 -8.73
N GLY A 205 -11.33 -9.38 -8.68
CA GLY A 205 -10.22 -8.84 -7.91
C GLY A 205 -10.62 -8.22 -6.58
N THR A 206 -9.62 -7.68 -5.92
CA THR A 206 -9.74 -7.07 -4.60
C THR A 206 -8.93 -5.77 -4.58
N VAL A 207 -9.44 -4.77 -3.88
CA VAL A 207 -8.74 -3.51 -3.61
C VAL A 207 -8.63 -3.32 -2.11
N LEU A 208 -7.47 -2.88 -1.65
CA LEU A 208 -7.20 -2.42 -0.29
C LEU A 208 -6.66 -1.00 -0.38
N ALA A 209 -7.27 -0.07 0.33
CA ALA A 209 -6.78 1.29 0.49
C ALA A 209 -6.39 1.51 1.95
N ILE A 210 -5.20 2.04 2.19
CA ILE A 210 -4.65 2.34 3.51
C ILE A 210 -4.23 3.81 3.51
N ALA A 211 -4.62 4.53 4.54
CA ALA A 211 -4.37 5.96 4.65
C ALA A 211 -2.94 6.32 5.11
N ASP A 212 -2.09 5.31 5.35
CA ASP A 212 -0.74 5.46 5.87
C ASP A 212 0.27 4.64 5.03
N PRO A 213 1.29 5.27 4.43
CA PRO A 213 2.31 4.54 3.69
C PRO A 213 3.38 3.95 4.62
N TRP A 214 3.44 4.37 5.87
CA TRP A 214 4.53 4.09 6.82
C TRP A 214 4.24 2.89 7.74
N LEU A 215 3.06 2.30 7.65
CA LEU A 215 2.68 1.15 8.49
C LEU A 215 3.70 -0.02 8.42
N TYR A 216 4.41 -0.17 7.30
CA TYR A 216 5.27 -1.32 7.00
C TYR A 216 6.71 -0.98 6.66
N ASN A 217 7.08 0.28 6.68
CA ASN A 217 8.39 0.70 6.22
C ASN A 217 9.44 0.68 7.35
N GLU A 218 10.69 0.99 6.99
CA GLU A 218 11.84 1.04 7.87
C GLU A 218 11.69 2.10 8.97
N TYR A 219 10.86 3.13 8.76
CA TYR A 219 10.61 4.17 9.75
C TYR A 219 10.08 3.62 11.09
N THR A 220 9.22 2.60 11.05
CA THR A 220 8.64 2.00 12.26
C THR A 220 9.56 0.96 12.89
N ASN A 221 10.58 0.50 12.16
CA ASN A 221 11.46 -0.58 12.60
C ASN A 221 12.41 -0.12 13.72
N GLY A 222 12.20 -0.66 14.92
CA GLY A 222 13.00 -0.33 16.09
C GLY A 222 12.76 1.04 16.71
N ARG A 223 11.83 1.84 16.15
CA ARG A 223 11.46 3.16 16.66
C ARG A 223 10.29 3.11 17.64
N LEU A 224 9.35 2.22 17.43
CA LEU A 224 8.13 2.16 18.22
C LEU A 224 8.38 1.62 19.62
N PRO A 225 7.70 2.17 20.65
CA PRO A 225 7.77 1.63 22.01
C PRO A 225 7.27 0.18 22.09
N ALA A 226 7.63 -0.51 23.18
CA ALA A 226 7.13 -1.85 23.45
C ALA A 226 5.59 -1.90 23.42
N GLY A 227 5.05 -2.96 22.81
CA GLY A 227 3.62 -3.17 22.68
C GLY A 227 3.02 -2.74 21.34
N TYR A 228 3.76 -2.01 20.50
CA TYR A 228 3.38 -1.80 19.10
C TYR A 228 3.87 -2.97 18.23
N GLU A 229 3.03 -3.43 17.33
CA GLU A 229 3.20 -4.67 16.58
C GLU A 229 3.07 -4.45 15.04
N ASN A 230 3.66 -3.37 14.54
CA ASN A 230 3.63 -3.04 13.11
C ASN A 230 4.32 -4.11 12.25
N ASP A 231 5.34 -4.78 12.76
CA ASP A 231 5.99 -5.92 12.12
C ASP A 231 5.03 -7.12 11.93
N LYS A 232 4.21 -7.41 12.95
CA LYS A 232 3.14 -8.42 12.85
C LYS A 232 2.05 -7.98 11.88
N ALA A 233 1.69 -6.68 11.90
CA ALA A 233 0.73 -6.12 10.97
C ALA A 233 1.19 -6.26 9.52
N ALA A 234 2.47 -6.03 9.23
CA ALA A 234 3.06 -6.26 7.92
C ALA A 234 2.90 -7.71 7.46
N ASN A 235 3.14 -8.69 8.35
CA ASN A 235 2.91 -10.12 8.06
C ASN A 235 1.43 -10.43 7.81
N ASP A 236 0.54 -9.93 8.66
CA ASP A 236 -0.90 -10.17 8.58
C ASP A 236 -1.47 -9.64 7.25
N ILE A 237 -1.14 -8.40 6.88
CA ILE A 237 -1.60 -7.78 5.62
C ILE A 237 -0.98 -8.49 4.41
N SER A 238 0.31 -8.81 4.44
CA SER A 238 0.95 -9.53 3.33
C SER A 238 0.29 -10.89 3.10
N GLY A 239 0.06 -11.64 4.16
CA GLY A 239 -0.65 -12.91 4.10
C GLY A 239 -2.09 -12.77 3.62
N TRP A 240 -2.80 -11.73 4.10
CA TRP A 240 -4.16 -11.43 3.66
C TRP A 240 -4.20 -11.09 2.15
N LEU A 241 -3.30 -10.23 1.67
CA LEU A 241 -3.22 -9.84 0.26
C LEU A 241 -2.94 -11.05 -0.65
N LEU A 242 -1.97 -11.89 -0.28
CA LEU A 242 -1.63 -13.10 -1.03
C LEU A 242 -2.81 -14.08 -1.09
N ALA A 243 -3.60 -14.17 -0.02
CA ALA A 243 -4.81 -15.00 0.01
C ALA A 243 -5.95 -14.46 -0.88
N GLN A 244 -5.94 -13.16 -1.25
CA GLN A 244 -6.91 -12.60 -2.21
C GLN A 244 -6.61 -12.99 -3.66
N VAL A 245 -5.37 -13.34 -3.97
CA VAL A 245 -4.97 -13.74 -5.32
C VAL A 245 -5.60 -15.08 -5.66
N LYS A 246 -6.53 -15.09 -6.61
CA LYS A 246 -7.16 -16.34 -7.08
C LYS A 246 -6.13 -17.17 -7.83
N GLN A 247 -5.92 -18.40 -7.40
CA GLN A 247 -5.14 -19.36 -8.19
C GLN A 247 -5.80 -19.51 -9.57
N LYS A 248 -5.00 -19.32 -10.63
CA LYS A 248 -5.45 -19.66 -11.98
C LYS A 248 -5.63 -21.18 -12.01
N LYS A 249 -6.88 -21.61 -12.16
CA LYS A 249 -7.19 -23.02 -12.45
C LYS A 249 -6.68 -23.39 -13.83
#